data_9334cbb222d861a07dabdfa7f0f74e55
#
_entry.id   9334cbb222d861a07dabdfa7f0f74e55
#
_cell.length_a   1.000
_cell.length_b   1.000
_cell.length_c   1.000
_cell.angle_alpha   90.00
_cell.angle_beta   90.00
_cell.angle_gamma   90.00
#
_symmetry.space_group_name_H-M   'P 1'
#
loop_
_entity.id
_entity.type
_entity.pdbx_description
1 polymer ?
#
loop_
_entity_poly.entity_id
_entity_poly.type
_entity_poly.pdbx_seq_one_letter_code
_entity_poly.pdbx_strand_id
1 'polypeptide(L)'
;MARKKTIFYETIEYIGPRPQLQKRRNRLGGWVIVSIAAVIGFWFGRPLVPSLRATQQSASVGQVGQVVSALEKSALPGAQLASAALEYSKRDVAYDASYYKIGFPMGDVAADKGMAADVIVRCFRETGIDLQELVHNDMKAHFNRYPQLWNAARPDTHIDHRRVANLQRFFERNGEALKPSRHAMDYAPGDIVVWSLASAEKHIGIVVPGPEGSSHQPWVVHHLDDEVRWENVLFDFRIEGHYRYHGKKID
;
A
#
# COMPACT_ATOMS: atom_id res chain seq x y z
N MET A 1 7.82 20.36 98.04
CA MET A 1 6.44 20.38 97.50
C MET A 1 6.38 21.30 96.27
N ALA A 2 6.35 20.73 95.11
CA ALA A 2 6.29 21.52 93.87
C ALA A 2 4.86 21.54 93.32
N ARG A 3 4.30 22.72 93.17
CA ARG A 3 2.95 22.95 92.63
C ARG A 3 2.99 22.79 91.12
N LYS A 4 2.26 21.79 90.58
CA LYS A 4 1.97 21.68 89.16
C LYS A 4 1.06 22.84 88.71
N LYS A 5 1.51 23.67 87.72
CA LYS A 5 0.68 24.64 87.01
C LYS A 5 -0.13 23.89 85.95
N THR A 6 -1.45 23.90 86.05
CA THR A 6 -2.37 23.42 85.06
C THR A 6 -2.50 24.52 83.99
N ILE A 7 -2.12 24.23 82.78
CA ILE A 7 -2.30 25.13 81.59
C ILE A 7 -3.68 24.81 81.04
N PHE A 8 -4.61 25.73 81.09
CA PHE A 8 -5.88 25.66 80.37
C PHE A 8 -5.64 26.12 78.96
N TYR A 9 -5.94 25.27 78.02
CA TYR A 9 -6.02 25.66 76.57
C TYR A 9 -7.46 26.14 76.36
N GLU A 10 -7.66 27.43 76.06
CA GLU A 10 -8.93 27.92 75.55
C GLU A 10 -9.07 27.45 74.13
N THR A 11 -10.01 26.56 73.88
CA THR A 11 -10.44 26.19 72.55
C THR A 11 -11.23 27.35 71.93
N ILE A 12 -10.70 28.00 70.94
CA ILE A 12 -11.44 29.02 70.19
C ILE A 12 -12.47 28.30 69.29
N GLU A 13 -13.74 28.38 69.71
CA GLU A 13 -14.85 27.84 68.95
C GLU A 13 -15.21 28.86 67.81
N TYR A 14 -15.01 28.46 66.55
CA TYR A 14 -15.31 29.31 65.41
C TYR A 14 -16.83 29.35 65.18
N ILE A 15 -17.50 30.48 65.50
CA ILE A 15 -18.94 30.69 65.34
C ILE A 15 -19.32 31.39 64.06
N GLY A 16 -18.55 31.23 63.01
CA GLY A 16 -18.83 31.82 61.67
C GLY A 16 -19.30 30.79 60.65
N PRO A 17 -19.89 31.22 59.52
CA PRO A 17 -20.22 30.30 58.45
C PRO A 17 -18.95 29.67 57.89
N ARG A 18 -18.92 28.33 57.80
CA ARG A 18 -17.75 27.58 57.28
C ARG A 18 -17.30 28.15 55.97
N PRO A 19 -16.00 28.45 55.74
CA PRO A 19 -15.49 28.93 54.49
C PRO A 19 -15.76 27.89 53.43
N GLN A 20 -16.52 28.24 52.37
CA GLN A 20 -16.74 27.40 51.22
C GLN A 20 -15.44 27.37 50.43
N LEU A 21 -14.80 26.21 50.34
CA LEU A 21 -13.70 25.94 49.46
C LEU A 21 -14.17 26.14 48.03
N GLN A 22 -13.81 27.28 47.40
CA GLN A 22 -14.03 27.49 45.97
C GLN A 22 -13.23 26.43 45.21
N LYS A 23 -13.92 25.46 44.61
CA LYS A 23 -13.30 24.54 43.62
C LYS A 23 -12.67 25.39 42.51
N ARG A 24 -11.35 25.53 42.55
CA ARG A 24 -10.60 26.09 41.42
C ARG A 24 -10.91 25.24 40.19
N ARG A 25 -11.71 25.74 39.27
CA ARG A 25 -11.92 25.15 37.94
C ARG A 25 -10.58 25.15 37.24
N ASN A 26 -9.96 24.01 37.13
CA ASN A 26 -8.68 23.81 36.45
C ASN A 26 -8.95 23.91 34.91
N ARG A 27 -9.03 25.14 34.37
CA ARG A 27 -9.31 25.39 32.96
C ARG A 27 -8.18 24.97 32.04
N LEU A 28 -6.96 24.78 32.58
CA LEU A 28 -5.78 24.35 31.80
C LEU A 28 -5.69 22.83 31.61
N GLY A 29 -6.23 22.02 32.53
CA GLY A 29 -6.16 20.55 32.47
C GLY A 29 -6.94 19.97 31.28
N GLY A 30 -8.06 20.60 30.90
CA GLY A 30 -8.85 20.17 29.73
C GLY A 30 -8.11 20.35 28.41
N TRP A 31 -7.41 21.47 28.24
CA TRP A 31 -6.64 21.74 27.02
C TRP A 31 -5.43 20.82 26.85
N VAL A 32 -4.78 20.44 27.96
CA VAL A 32 -3.67 19.45 27.92
C VAL A 32 -4.16 18.10 27.43
N ILE A 33 -5.31 17.63 27.91
CA ILE A 33 -5.90 16.36 27.48
C ILE A 33 -6.27 16.42 26.00
N VAL A 34 -6.90 17.50 25.52
CA VAL A 34 -7.26 17.70 24.13
C VAL A 34 -6.00 17.73 23.24
N SER A 35 -4.93 18.42 23.67
CA SER A 35 -3.68 18.46 22.92
C SER A 35 -3.00 17.10 22.83
N ILE A 36 -2.98 16.32 23.92
CA ILE A 36 -2.43 14.96 23.92
C ILE A 36 -3.27 14.05 23.01
N ALA A 37 -4.60 14.12 23.07
CA ALA A 37 -5.48 13.35 22.22
C ALA A 37 -5.30 13.73 20.73
N ALA A 38 -5.11 15.02 20.42
CA ALA A 38 -4.83 15.49 19.05
C ALA A 38 -3.47 14.99 18.54
N VAL A 39 -2.44 14.98 19.36
CA VAL A 39 -1.11 14.44 19.00
C VAL A 39 -1.19 12.93 18.76
N ILE A 40 -1.84 12.20 19.66
CA ILE A 40 -2.04 10.76 19.51
C ILE A 40 -2.85 10.48 18.24
N GLY A 41 -3.97 11.17 18.02
CA GLY A 41 -4.80 11.05 16.83
C GLY A 41 -4.02 11.36 15.54
N PHE A 42 -3.14 12.36 15.55
CA PHE A 42 -2.28 12.71 14.42
C PHE A 42 -1.24 11.61 14.13
N TRP A 43 -0.59 11.06 15.16
CA TRP A 43 0.42 10.02 14.97
C TRP A 43 -0.17 8.67 14.59
N PHE A 44 -1.26 8.24 15.24
CA PHE A 44 -1.92 6.97 14.97
C PHE A 44 -2.90 7.02 13.79
N GLY A 45 -3.44 8.19 13.45
CA GLY A 45 -4.33 8.37 12.31
C GLY A 45 -3.60 8.53 10.97
N ARG A 46 -2.32 8.92 10.97
CA ARG A 46 -1.53 9.09 9.74
C ARG A 46 -1.53 7.87 8.80
N PRO A 47 -1.31 6.64 9.27
CA PRO A 47 -1.33 5.47 8.39
C PRO A 47 -2.72 5.14 7.83
N LEU A 48 -3.80 5.62 8.45
CA LEU A 48 -5.17 5.39 7.98
C LEU A 48 -5.62 6.40 6.91
N VAL A 49 -4.96 7.55 6.79
CA VAL A 49 -5.36 8.61 5.85
C VAL A 49 -5.28 8.14 4.38
N PRO A 50 -4.23 7.43 3.92
CA PRO A 50 -4.18 6.95 2.55
C PRO A 50 -5.32 5.98 2.22
N SER A 51 -5.60 4.99 3.08
CA SER A 51 -6.68 4.03 2.85
C SER A 51 -8.07 4.68 2.85
N LEU A 52 -8.30 5.69 3.71
CA LEU A 52 -9.54 6.46 3.70
C LEU A 52 -9.69 7.29 2.42
N ARG A 53 -8.60 7.90 1.93
CA ARG A 53 -8.61 8.63 0.65
C ARG A 53 -8.83 7.69 -0.53
N ALA A 54 -8.17 6.54 -0.54
CA ALA A 54 -8.33 5.51 -1.55
C ALA A 54 -9.81 5.11 -1.69
N THR A 55 -10.48 4.81 -0.59
CA THR A 55 -11.91 4.46 -0.58
C THR A 55 -12.81 5.57 -1.16
N GLN A 56 -12.43 6.84 -0.98
CA GLN A 56 -13.18 7.98 -1.53
C GLN A 56 -12.91 8.23 -3.03
N GLN A 57 -11.80 7.71 -3.57
CA GLN A 57 -11.35 7.96 -4.94
C GLN A 57 -11.35 6.69 -5.82
N SER A 58 -12.01 5.63 -5.38
CA SER A 58 -12.16 4.42 -6.18
C SER A 58 -13.12 4.66 -7.36
N ALA A 59 -12.71 4.18 -8.55
CA ALA A 59 -13.54 4.28 -9.75
C ALA A 59 -14.54 3.13 -9.82
N SER A 60 -15.70 3.39 -10.44
CA SER A 60 -16.74 2.38 -10.63
C SER A 60 -16.43 1.45 -11.81
N VAL A 61 -16.87 0.21 -11.71
CA VAL A 61 -16.73 -0.80 -12.79
C VAL A 61 -17.35 -0.31 -14.12
N GLY A 62 -18.38 0.52 -14.08
CA GLY A 62 -19.02 1.06 -15.29
C GLY A 62 -18.12 2.01 -16.11
N GLN A 63 -17.09 2.61 -15.50
CA GLN A 63 -16.16 3.52 -16.18
C GLN A 63 -15.02 2.78 -16.89
N VAL A 64 -14.74 1.53 -16.51
CA VAL A 64 -13.64 0.73 -17.08
C VAL A 64 -13.74 0.60 -18.58
N GLY A 65 -14.91 0.26 -19.12
CA GLY A 65 -15.11 0.01 -20.55
C GLY A 65 -14.74 1.19 -21.45
N GLN A 66 -15.01 2.41 -21.01
CA GLN A 66 -14.68 3.62 -21.75
C GLN A 66 -13.16 3.84 -21.83
N VAL A 67 -12.46 3.68 -20.70
CA VAL A 67 -11.00 3.86 -20.62
C VAL A 67 -10.28 2.75 -21.38
N VAL A 68 -10.74 1.51 -21.27
CA VAL A 68 -10.20 0.36 -22.04
C VAL A 68 -10.32 0.60 -23.54
N SER A 69 -11.50 1.01 -24.02
CA SER A 69 -11.68 1.31 -25.46
C SER A 69 -10.80 2.45 -25.97
N ALA A 70 -10.43 3.40 -25.12
CA ALA A 70 -9.47 4.45 -25.46
C ALA A 70 -8.05 3.90 -25.51
N LEU A 71 -7.67 3.03 -24.57
CA LEU A 71 -6.34 2.38 -24.53
C LEU A 71 -6.12 1.46 -25.72
N GLU A 72 -7.12 0.68 -26.14
CA GLU A 72 -7.05 -0.21 -27.31
C GLU A 72 -6.75 0.54 -28.62
N LYS A 73 -7.19 1.80 -28.71
CA LYS A 73 -6.91 2.69 -29.85
C LYS A 73 -5.57 3.44 -29.71
N SER A 74 -4.93 3.31 -28.58
CA SER A 74 -3.69 4.01 -28.26
C SER A 74 -2.47 3.29 -28.83
N ALA A 75 -1.52 4.05 -29.37
CA ALA A 75 -0.22 3.56 -29.77
C ALA A 75 0.81 3.51 -28.62
N LEU A 76 0.40 3.80 -27.39
CA LEU A 76 1.30 3.79 -26.23
C LEU A 76 1.78 2.35 -25.94
N PRO A 77 3.08 2.13 -25.73
CA PRO A 77 3.63 0.79 -25.52
C PRO A 77 3.03 0.04 -24.33
N GLY A 78 2.67 0.75 -23.26
CA GLY A 78 2.07 0.18 -22.07
C GLY A 78 0.53 0.04 -22.08
N ALA A 79 -0.14 0.49 -23.19
CA ALA A 79 -1.60 0.54 -23.25
C ALA A 79 -2.27 -0.83 -23.07
N GLN A 80 -1.68 -1.88 -23.65
CA GLN A 80 -2.21 -3.25 -23.51
C GLN A 80 -2.17 -3.75 -22.07
N LEU A 81 -1.06 -3.50 -21.35
CA LEU A 81 -0.93 -3.87 -19.95
C LEU A 81 -1.88 -3.07 -19.06
N ALA A 82 -2.02 -1.76 -19.31
CA ALA A 82 -2.96 -0.90 -18.61
C ALA A 82 -4.42 -1.34 -18.85
N SER A 83 -4.76 -1.73 -20.08
CA SER A 83 -6.08 -2.29 -20.44
C SER A 83 -6.34 -3.60 -19.69
N ALA A 84 -5.38 -4.52 -19.69
CA ALA A 84 -5.47 -5.78 -18.97
C ALA A 84 -5.66 -5.56 -17.45
N ALA A 85 -4.97 -4.58 -16.87
CA ALA A 85 -5.10 -4.23 -15.46
C ALA A 85 -6.50 -3.68 -15.13
N LEU A 86 -7.03 -2.79 -15.98
CA LEU A 86 -8.39 -2.25 -15.82
C LEU A 86 -9.46 -3.35 -15.94
N GLU A 87 -9.33 -4.26 -16.92
CA GLU A 87 -10.22 -5.40 -17.05
C GLU A 87 -10.12 -6.34 -15.84
N TYR A 88 -8.90 -6.53 -15.31
CA TYR A 88 -8.67 -7.35 -14.12
C TYR A 88 -9.31 -6.73 -12.87
N SER A 89 -9.37 -5.40 -12.75
CA SER A 89 -9.96 -4.70 -11.61
C SER A 89 -11.48 -4.93 -11.44
N LYS A 90 -12.13 -5.53 -12.44
CA LYS A 90 -13.56 -5.92 -12.35
C LYS A 90 -13.77 -7.28 -11.65
N ARG A 91 -12.69 -8.02 -11.40
CA ARG A 91 -12.77 -9.36 -10.81
C ARG A 91 -12.84 -9.27 -9.29
N ASP A 92 -13.68 -10.11 -8.72
CA ASP A 92 -13.73 -10.34 -7.27
C ASP A 92 -12.63 -11.36 -6.92
N VAL A 93 -11.60 -10.90 -6.25
CA VAL A 93 -10.41 -11.73 -5.91
C VAL A 93 -10.09 -11.51 -4.44
N ALA A 94 -10.27 -12.54 -3.63
CA ALA A 94 -9.94 -12.50 -2.21
C ALA A 94 -8.41 -12.48 -2.01
N TYR A 95 -7.93 -11.71 -1.04
CA TYR A 95 -6.51 -11.69 -0.69
C TYR A 95 -6.06 -13.01 -0.08
N ASP A 96 -5.04 -13.64 -0.68
CA ASP A 96 -4.46 -14.89 -0.19
C ASP A 96 -2.95 -14.96 -0.49
N ALA A 97 -2.15 -14.77 0.56
CA ALA A 97 -0.68 -14.83 0.50
C ALA A 97 -0.12 -16.24 0.77
N SER A 98 -0.97 -17.26 0.89
CA SER A 98 -0.55 -18.62 1.20
C SER A 98 0.35 -19.21 0.11
N TYR A 99 1.20 -20.13 0.53
CA TYR A 99 2.03 -20.92 -0.39
C TYR A 99 1.20 -22.03 -1.05
N TYR A 100 1.23 -22.07 -2.38
CA TYR A 100 0.59 -23.11 -3.18
C TYR A 100 1.59 -23.80 -4.09
N LYS A 101 1.49 -25.12 -4.22
CA LYS A 101 2.17 -25.85 -5.29
C LYS A 101 1.38 -25.67 -6.57
N ILE A 102 1.91 -24.91 -7.50
CA ILE A 102 1.29 -24.58 -8.79
C ILE A 102 2.10 -25.16 -9.94
N GLY A 103 1.54 -25.20 -11.14
CA GLY A 103 2.25 -25.62 -12.34
C GLY A 103 3.44 -24.73 -12.68
N PHE A 104 4.26 -25.17 -13.64
CA PHE A 104 5.32 -24.39 -14.25
C PHE A 104 5.56 -24.87 -15.70
N PRO A 105 5.67 -23.98 -16.71
CA PRO A 105 5.30 -22.56 -16.66
C PRO A 105 3.78 -22.35 -16.57
N MET A 106 3.34 -21.09 -16.56
CA MET A 106 1.93 -20.68 -16.58
C MET A 106 1.10 -21.16 -15.37
N GLY A 107 1.77 -21.56 -14.26
CA GLY A 107 1.07 -21.95 -13.04
C GLY A 107 0.44 -20.77 -12.31
N ASP A 108 -0.75 -20.98 -11.75
CA ASP A 108 -1.48 -19.94 -11.01
C ASP A 108 -2.19 -20.54 -9.80
N VAL A 109 -2.54 -19.69 -8.85
CA VAL A 109 -3.47 -20.03 -7.77
C VAL A 109 -4.91 -19.93 -8.28
N ALA A 110 -5.89 -20.36 -7.48
CA ALA A 110 -7.30 -20.26 -7.86
C ALA A 110 -7.66 -18.83 -8.32
N ALA A 111 -8.49 -18.71 -9.35
CA ALA A 111 -8.76 -17.43 -10.01
C ALA A 111 -9.44 -16.39 -9.10
N ASP A 112 -10.14 -16.84 -8.08
CA ASP A 112 -10.83 -16.05 -7.05
C ASP A 112 -9.92 -15.66 -5.88
N LYS A 113 -8.61 -15.98 -5.95
CA LYS A 113 -7.62 -15.73 -4.90
C LYS A 113 -6.35 -15.13 -5.46
N GLY A 114 -5.63 -14.37 -4.63
CA GLY A 114 -4.33 -13.83 -5.01
C GLY A 114 -3.84 -12.74 -4.09
N MET A 115 -2.70 -12.17 -4.44
CA MET A 115 -2.09 -11.01 -3.80
C MET A 115 -1.65 -9.99 -4.85
N ALA A 116 -1.12 -8.85 -4.45
CA ALA A 116 -0.70 -7.79 -5.37
C ALA A 116 0.24 -8.28 -6.49
N ALA A 117 1.15 -9.21 -6.20
CA ALA A 117 2.05 -9.78 -7.21
C ALA A 117 1.30 -10.62 -8.26
N ASP A 118 0.24 -11.35 -7.84
CA ASP A 118 -0.56 -12.17 -8.77
C ASP A 118 -1.33 -11.30 -9.77
N VAL A 119 -1.77 -10.10 -9.37
CA VAL A 119 -2.37 -9.12 -10.30
C VAL A 119 -1.39 -8.78 -11.42
N ILE A 120 -0.13 -8.47 -11.05
CA ILE A 120 0.91 -8.15 -12.03
C ILE A 120 1.14 -9.32 -12.99
N VAL A 121 1.34 -10.52 -12.45
CA VAL A 121 1.60 -11.73 -13.24
C VAL A 121 0.46 -12.02 -14.22
N ARG A 122 -0.79 -11.95 -13.74
CA ARG A 122 -1.98 -12.21 -14.56
C ARG A 122 -2.18 -11.17 -15.65
N CYS A 123 -1.97 -9.88 -15.34
CA CYS A 123 -2.06 -8.82 -16.35
C CYS A 123 -0.98 -8.97 -17.45
N PHE A 124 0.24 -9.36 -17.07
CA PHE A 124 1.28 -9.66 -18.08
C PHE A 124 0.94 -10.87 -18.94
N ARG A 125 0.29 -11.90 -18.41
CA ARG A 125 -0.17 -13.05 -19.20
C ARG A 125 -1.18 -12.67 -20.26
N GLU A 126 -2.07 -11.72 -20.00
CA GLU A 126 -3.00 -11.19 -21.01
C GLU A 126 -2.24 -10.48 -22.16
N THR A 127 -1.00 -10.05 -21.95
CA THR A 127 -0.12 -9.50 -22.99
C THR A 127 0.81 -10.56 -23.63
N GLY A 128 0.66 -11.83 -23.26
CA GLY A 128 1.48 -12.93 -23.78
C GLY A 128 2.81 -13.13 -23.06
N ILE A 129 3.01 -12.56 -21.86
CA ILE A 129 4.26 -12.62 -21.09
C ILE A 129 4.03 -13.41 -19.79
N ASP A 130 4.74 -14.54 -19.62
CA ASP A 130 4.72 -15.31 -18.36
C ASP A 130 5.84 -14.86 -17.43
N LEU A 131 5.52 -13.98 -16.48
CA LEU A 131 6.49 -13.54 -15.46
C LEU A 131 6.94 -14.68 -14.53
N GLN A 132 6.17 -15.74 -14.34
CA GLN A 132 6.61 -16.90 -13.57
C GLN A 132 7.85 -17.52 -14.21
N GLU A 133 7.82 -17.76 -15.51
CA GLU A 133 8.92 -18.33 -16.27
C GLU A 133 10.12 -17.40 -16.33
N LEU A 134 9.88 -16.11 -16.64
CA LEU A 134 10.95 -15.12 -16.78
C LEU A 134 11.68 -14.87 -15.47
N VAL A 135 10.96 -14.68 -14.37
CA VAL A 135 11.55 -14.49 -13.04
C VAL A 135 12.34 -15.73 -12.63
N HIS A 136 11.79 -16.94 -12.83
CA HIS A 136 12.48 -18.18 -12.50
C HIS A 136 13.79 -18.34 -13.27
N ASN A 137 13.78 -18.08 -14.59
CA ASN A 137 14.96 -18.20 -15.43
C ASN A 137 16.04 -17.17 -15.06
N ASP A 138 15.67 -15.92 -14.81
CA ASP A 138 16.62 -14.90 -14.35
C ASP A 138 17.18 -15.23 -12.94
N MET A 139 16.32 -15.69 -12.02
CA MET A 139 16.77 -16.13 -10.69
C MET A 139 17.68 -17.35 -10.77
N LYS A 140 17.41 -18.32 -11.63
CA LYS A 140 18.27 -19.50 -11.81
C LYS A 140 19.67 -19.09 -12.27
N ALA A 141 19.78 -18.10 -13.14
CA ALA A 141 21.07 -17.60 -13.64
C ALA A 141 21.77 -16.66 -12.65
N HIS A 142 21.03 -15.94 -11.81
CA HIS A 142 21.54 -14.84 -10.99
C HIS A 142 21.00 -14.86 -9.55
N PHE A 143 20.86 -16.02 -8.94
CA PHE A 143 20.18 -16.19 -7.65
C PHE A 143 20.71 -15.24 -6.55
N ASN A 144 22.04 -15.06 -6.48
CA ASN A 144 22.69 -14.18 -5.51
C ASN A 144 22.41 -12.67 -5.72
N ARG A 145 21.80 -12.28 -6.83
CA ARG A 145 21.38 -10.90 -7.11
C ARG A 145 19.98 -10.58 -6.60
N TYR A 146 19.21 -11.62 -6.24
CA TYR A 146 17.86 -11.48 -5.71
C TYR A 146 17.87 -11.34 -4.19
N PRO A 147 16.82 -10.76 -3.60
CA PRO A 147 16.73 -10.62 -2.14
C PRO A 147 16.73 -11.98 -1.44
N GLN A 148 17.59 -12.14 -0.44
CA GLN A 148 17.70 -13.38 0.34
C GLN A 148 16.86 -13.30 1.62
N LEU A 149 15.58 -12.92 1.48
CA LEU A 149 14.69 -12.61 2.62
C LEU A 149 14.03 -13.84 3.24
N TRP A 150 14.05 -14.98 2.53
CA TRP A 150 13.25 -16.17 2.93
C TRP A 150 14.11 -17.42 3.17
N ASN A 151 15.42 -17.26 3.36
CA ASN A 151 16.37 -18.38 3.55
C ASN A 151 16.25 -19.47 2.48
N ALA A 152 15.86 -19.09 1.25
CA ALA A 152 15.75 -20.03 0.14
C ALA A 152 17.14 -20.43 -0.35
N ALA A 153 17.41 -21.74 -0.45
CA ALA A 153 18.67 -22.26 -0.97
C ALA A 153 18.74 -22.26 -2.52
N ARG A 154 17.60 -22.13 -3.18
CA ARG A 154 17.44 -22.17 -4.64
C ARG A 154 16.14 -21.50 -5.05
N PRO A 155 15.98 -21.12 -6.34
CA PRO A 155 14.70 -20.62 -6.85
C PRO A 155 13.57 -21.61 -6.69
N ASP A 156 12.38 -21.09 -6.40
CA ASP A 156 11.13 -21.85 -6.24
C ASP A 156 10.07 -21.35 -7.22
N THR A 157 9.76 -22.18 -8.22
CA THR A 157 8.78 -21.86 -9.28
C THR A 157 7.37 -21.59 -8.76
N HIS A 158 7.05 -22.00 -7.53
CA HIS A 158 5.71 -21.90 -6.96
C HIS A 158 5.45 -20.54 -6.30
N ILE A 159 6.52 -19.81 -5.89
CA ILE A 159 6.32 -18.61 -5.07
C ILE A 159 7.17 -17.41 -5.48
N ASP A 160 8.29 -17.59 -6.17
CA ASP A 160 9.25 -16.49 -6.39
C ASP A 160 8.67 -15.33 -7.19
N HIS A 161 7.87 -15.60 -8.22
CA HIS A 161 7.16 -14.58 -9.01
C HIS A 161 5.99 -13.92 -8.25
N ARG A 162 5.56 -14.52 -7.13
CA ARG A 162 4.53 -13.99 -6.25
C ARG A 162 5.10 -13.08 -5.14
N ARG A 163 6.42 -12.88 -5.09
CA ARG A 163 7.10 -12.03 -4.11
C ARG A 163 7.43 -10.68 -4.71
N VAL A 164 6.84 -9.59 -4.20
CA VAL A 164 7.03 -8.23 -4.72
C VAL A 164 8.51 -7.86 -4.79
N ALA A 165 9.32 -8.21 -3.79
CA ALA A 165 10.75 -7.90 -3.80
C ALA A 165 11.51 -8.61 -4.94
N ASN A 166 11.08 -9.81 -5.35
CA ASN A 166 11.65 -10.51 -6.49
C ASN A 166 11.20 -9.90 -7.82
N LEU A 167 9.90 -9.55 -7.95
CA LEU A 167 9.40 -8.83 -9.12
C LEU A 167 10.11 -7.47 -9.27
N GLN A 168 10.29 -6.73 -8.19
CA GLN A 168 11.05 -5.50 -8.19
C GLN A 168 12.45 -5.73 -8.74
N ARG A 169 13.18 -6.71 -8.22
CA ARG A 169 14.52 -7.05 -8.68
C ARG A 169 14.54 -7.49 -10.15
N PHE A 170 13.55 -8.24 -10.58
CA PHE A 170 13.40 -8.63 -11.98
C PHE A 170 13.25 -7.42 -12.90
N PHE A 171 12.36 -6.48 -12.57
CA PHE A 171 12.16 -5.27 -13.36
C PHE A 171 13.38 -4.34 -13.34
N GLU A 172 14.11 -4.24 -12.22
CA GLU A 172 15.37 -3.49 -12.15
C GLU A 172 16.44 -4.05 -13.10
N ARG A 173 16.43 -5.35 -13.35
CA ARG A 173 17.44 -6.03 -14.17
C ARG A 173 17.06 -6.12 -15.64
N ASN A 174 15.79 -6.28 -15.93
CA ASN A 174 15.28 -6.65 -17.26
C ASN A 174 14.38 -5.57 -17.89
N GLY A 175 13.92 -4.60 -17.11
CA GLY A 175 13.13 -3.45 -17.56
C GLY A 175 13.95 -2.15 -17.60
N GLU A 176 13.26 -1.07 -17.91
CA GLU A 176 13.75 0.28 -17.75
C GLU A 176 13.43 0.76 -16.33
N ALA A 177 14.45 0.92 -15.48
CA ALA A 177 14.30 1.48 -14.14
C ALA A 177 14.27 3.02 -14.24
N LEU A 178 13.12 3.60 -13.93
CA LEU A 178 12.89 5.04 -13.93
C LEU A 178 13.08 5.60 -12.52
N LYS A 179 13.48 6.86 -12.44
CA LYS A 179 13.62 7.52 -11.13
C LYS A 179 12.23 7.80 -10.55
N PRO A 180 11.90 7.29 -9.35
CA PRO A 180 10.66 7.66 -8.67
C PRO A 180 10.58 9.18 -8.49
N SER A 181 9.45 9.76 -8.85
CA SER A 181 9.17 11.19 -8.72
C SER A 181 7.76 11.42 -8.13
N ARG A 182 7.40 12.67 -7.89
CA ARG A 182 6.04 13.05 -7.52
C ARG A 182 5.34 13.83 -8.65
N HIS A 183 5.89 13.79 -9.86
CA HIS A 183 5.29 14.43 -11.03
C HIS A 183 4.47 13.41 -11.80
N ALA A 184 3.18 13.66 -11.94
CA ALA A 184 2.24 12.75 -12.60
C ALA A 184 2.64 12.41 -14.04
N MET A 185 3.24 13.36 -14.76
CA MET A 185 3.64 13.20 -16.17
C MET A 185 4.83 12.25 -16.38
N ASP A 186 5.53 11.87 -15.31
CA ASP A 186 6.63 10.89 -15.40
C ASP A 186 6.11 9.44 -15.48
N TYR A 187 4.82 9.24 -15.18
CA TYR A 187 4.18 7.93 -15.14
C TYR A 187 3.27 7.74 -16.36
N ALA A 188 3.54 6.70 -17.11
CA ALA A 188 2.74 6.32 -18.28
C ALA A 188 1.83 5.10 -17.99
N PRO A 189 0.70 4.96 -18.70
CA PRO A 189 -0.10 3.74 -18.62
C PRO A 189 0.73 2.49 -18.89
N GLY A 190 0.61 1.48 -18.03
CA GLY A 190 1.38 0.24 -18.06
C GLY A 190 2.71 0.28 -17.32
N ASP A 191 3.10 1.41 -16.74
CA ASP A 191 4.26 1.44 -15.83
C ASP A 191 3.96 0.63 -14.56
N ILE A 192 4.99 0.00 -14.00
CA ILE A 192 4.93 -0.76 -12.75
C ILE A 192 5.48 0.13 -11.64
N VAL A 193 4.74 0.23 -10.54
CA VAL A 193 5.18 0.95 -9.35
C VAL A 193 5.28 0.03 -8.16
N VAL A 194 6.32 0.24 -7.35
CA VAL A 194 6.54 -0.46 -6.08
C VAL A 194 6.58 0.57 -4.97
N TRP A 195 5.80 0.32 -3.92
CA TRP A 195 5.76 1.17 -2.73
C TRP A 195 6.28 0.45 -1.50
N SER A 196 6.70 1.23 -0.51
CA SER A 196 6.82 0.81 0.88
C SER A 196 5.59 1.30 1.64
N LEU A 197 4.85 0.36 2.21
CA LEU A 197 3.73 0.67 3.09
C LEU A 197 4.21 1.12 4.48
N ALA A 198 3.31 1.63 5.30
CA ALA A 198 3.64 2.02 6.68
C ALA A 198 4.15 0.86 7.54
N SER A 199 3.77 -0.39 7.22
CA SER A 199 4.27 -1.64 7.80
C SER A 199 5.69 -2.00 7.36
N ALA A 200 6.32 -1.22 6.49
CA ALA A 200 7.56 -1.54 5.76
C ALA A 200 7.42 -2.71 4.78
N GLU A 201 6.23 -3.21 4.55
CA GLU A 201 5.93 -4.20 3.53
C GLU A 201 5.96 -3.57 2.14
N LYS A 202 6.47 -4.32 1.16
CA LYS A 202 6.47 -3.88 -0.24
C LYS A 202 5.14 -4.19 -0.90
N HIS A 203 4.62 -3.21 -1.61
CA HIS A 203 3.40 -3.31 -2.40
C HIS A 203 3.68 -2.96 -3.86
N ILE A 204 2.86 -3.46 -4.80
CA ILE A 204 3.07 -3.30 -6.23
C ILE A 204 1.75 -3.05 -6.95
N GLY A 205 1.80 -2.26 -8.01
CA GLY A 205 0.63 -1.96 -8.84
C GLY A 205 1.01 -1.56 -10.26
N ILE A 206 0.01 -1.45 -11.12
CA ILE A 206 0.11 -1.04 -12.51
C ILE A 206 -0.51 0.35 -12.66
N VAL A 207 0.24 1.27 -13.26
CA VAL A 207 -0.24 2.62 -13.58
C VAL A 207 -1.26 2.54 -14.72
N VAL A 208 -2.38 3.20 -14.54
CA VAL A 208 -3.47 3.25 -15.51
C VAL A 208 -4.04 4.68 -15.59
N PRO A 209 -4.76 5.05 -16.65
CA PRO A 209 -5.50 6.31 -16.66
C PRO A 209 -6.59 6.35 -15.59
N GLY A 210 -6.98 7.54 -15.15
CA GLY A 210 -8.15 7.74 -14.30
C GLY A 210 -9.48 7.55 -15.06
N PRO A 211 -10.62 7.58 -14.36
CA PRO A 211 -11.96 7.35 -14.93
C PRO A 211 -12.35 8.29 -16.08
N GLU A 212 -11.78 9.49 -16.10
CA GLU A 212 -12.01 10.48 -17.16
C GLU A 212 -11.11 10.27 -18.39
N GLY A 213 -10.32 9.17 -18.42
CA GLY A 213 -9.37 8.87 -19.49
C GLY A 213 -8.17 9.82 -19.53
N SER A 214 -8.04 10.71 -18.54
CA SER A 214 -6.97 11.69 -18.47
C SER A 214 -5.64 11.03 -18.06
N SER A 215 -4.64 11.12 -18.94
CA SER A 215 -3.26 10.75 -18.60
C SER A 215 -2.58 11.72 -17.63
N HIS A 216 -3.20 12.88 -17.34
CA HIS A 216 -2.64 13.88 -16.43
C HIS A 216 -2.77 13.52 -14.95
N GLN A 217 -3.63 12.55 -14.62
CA GLN A 217 -3.75 12.01 -13.28
C GLN A 217 -3.62 10.48 -13.35
N PRO A 218 -2.40 9.94 -13.18
CA PRO A 218 -2.19 8.50 -13.19
C PRO A 218 -2.85 7.88 -11.95
N TRP A 219 -3.71 6.92 -12.19
CA TRP A 219 -4.30 6.03 -11.21
C TRP A 219 -3.54 4.72 -11.19
N VAL A 220 -3.89 3.83 -10.30
CA VAL A 220 -3.25 2.51 -10.21
C VAL A 220 -4.27 1.41 -10.04
N VAL A 221 -3.96 0.25 -10.62
CA VAL A 221 -4.63 -1.01 -10.29
C VAL A 221 -3.69 -1.81 -9.41
N HIS A 222 -4.18 -2.19 -8.24
CA HIS A 222 -3.44 -2.97 -7.26
C HIS A 222 -4.39 -3.82 -6.42
N HIS A 223 -3.85 -4.73 -5.60
CA HIS A 223 -4.62 -5.52 -4.65
C HIS A 223 -4.13 -5.20 -3.24
N LEU A 224 -4.88 -4.38 -2.55
CA LEU A 224 -4.64 -4.03 -1.15
C LEU A 224 -5.88 -4.42 -0.34
N ASP A 225 -5.66 -4.99 0.84
CA ASP A 225 -6.71 -5.59 1.65
C ASP A 225 -7.43 -6.73 0.89
N ASP A 226 -8.75 -6.76 0.85
CA ASP A 226 -9.54 -7.88 0.33
C ASP A 226 -10.00 -7.69 -1.14
N GLU A 227 -9.59 -6.62 -1.81
CA GLU A 227 -10.10 -6.29 -3.14
C GLU A 227 -9.01 -5.81 -4.11
N VAL A 228 -9.19 -6.15 -5.40
CA VAL A 228 -8.47 -5.48 -6.48
C VAL A 228 -9.13 -4.14 -6.76
N ARG A 229 -8.36 -3.06 -6.68
CA ARG A 229 -8.88 -1.70 -6.77
C ARG A 229 -8.24 -0.90 -7.88
N TRP A 230 -9.03 -0.05 -8.49
CA TRP A 230 -8.61 1.01 -9.40
C TRP A 230 -8.77 2.35 -8.69
N GLU A 231 -7.65 2.94 -8.24
CA GLU A 231 -7.66 4.06 -7.29
C GLU A 231 -6.62 5.12 -7.62
N ASN A 232 -6.89 6.35 -7.18
CA ASN A 232 -5.96 7.47 -7.25
C ASN A 232 -5.07 7.54 -6.00
N VAL A 233 -4.18 6.56 -5.83
CA VAL A 233 -3.29 6.44 -4.66
C VAL A 233 -1.80 6.39 -5.01
N LEU A 234 -1.45 6.67 -6.27
CA LEU A 234 -0.06 6.57 -6.73
C LEU A 234 0.93 7.29 -5.80
N PHE A 235 0.56 8.47 -5.29
CA PHE A 235 1.41 9.31 -4.47
C PHE A 235 1.07 9.27 -2.96
N ASP A 236 0.17 8.42 -2.53
CA ASP A 236 -0.23 8.30 -1.13
C ASP A 236 0.78 7.50 -0.30
N PHE A 237 1.54 6.61 -0.97
CA PHE A 237 2.59 5.82 -0.35
C PHE A 237 3.99 6.27 -0.82
N ARG A 238 5.03 5.80 -0.13
CA ARG A 238 6.41 6.05 -0.55
C ARG A 238 6.75 5.15 -1.74
N ILE A 239 6.93 5.75 -2.92
CA ILE A 239 7.38 5.02 -4.11
C ILE A 239 8.86 4.65 -3.93
N GLU A 240 9.17 3.36 -4.03
CA GLU A 240 10.53 2.79 -3.98
C GLU A 240 11.02 2.33 -5.33
N GLY A 241 10.12 2.07 -6.27
CA GLY A 241 10.45 1.65 -7.62
C GLY A 241 9.45 2.14 -8.64
N HIS A 242 9.95 2.49 -9.82
CA HIS A 242 9.19 2.85 -11.01
C HIS A 242 9.82 2.18 -12.21
N TYR A 243 9.08 1.34 -12.90
CA TYR A 243 9.61 0.50 -13.96
C TYR A 243 8.71 0.52 -15.18
N ARG A 244 9.34 0.48 -16.36
CA ARG A 244 8.67 0.28 -17.64
C ARG A 244 9.17 -1.01 -18.26
N TYR A 245 8.26 -1.93 -18.56
CA TYR A 245 8.60 -3.23 -19.09
C TYR A 245 7.62 -3.65 -20.19
N HIS A 246 8.12 -3.83 -21.39
CA HIS A 246 7.31 -4.16 -22.58
C HIS A 246 7.54 -5.58 -23.08
N GLY A 247 8.20 -6.40 -22.27
CA GLY A 247 8.63 -7.72 -22.69
C GLY A 247 9.83 -7.64 -23.64
N LYS A 248 11.00 -8.09 -23.22
CA LYS A 248 11.96 -8.56 -24.21
C LYS A 248 11.44 -9.91 -24.66
N LYS A 249 11.22 -10.09 -25.97
CA LYS A 249 11.18 -11.42 -26.55
C LYS A 249 12.47 -12.09 -26.11
N ILE A 250 12.35 -13.23 -25.46
CA ILE A 250 13.50 -14.09 -25.23
C ILE A 250 13.91 -14.56 -26.62
N ASP A 251 15.07 -14.06 -27.09
CA ASP A 251 15.70 -14.52 -28.34
C ASP A 251 16.21 -15.95 -28.14
#